data_7b33f47c3d72ff0f3babaf78560a6547
#
_entry.id   7b33f47c3d72ff0f3babaf78560a6547
#
_cell.length_a   1.000
_cell.length_b   1.000
_cell.length_c   1.000
_cell.angle_alpha   90.00
_cell.angle_beta   90.00
_cell.angle_gamma   90.00
#
_symmetry.space_group_name_H-M   'P 1'
#
loop_
_entity.id
_entity.type
_entity.pdbx_description
1 polymer ?
#
loop_
_entity_poly.entity_id
_entity_poly.type
_entity_poly.pdbx_seq_one_letter_code
_entity_poly.pdbx_strand_id
1 'polypeptide(L)'
;SEYTARVIIGAAGHNDPIRKSQWHEEALDIPVKFVLMSGEFTDAVELHFGSVAPGGYAWMFPKNGGANIGLGIQRSLSKGRSLNDYAEDFISRYRGQITYNGAGSLPMSGSIRPLVKGKHLLVGDAAGMVLPSNGAGITIAMIGGRIAGQVVAEHLRDGTPLSEYEMRWDAQMGKVMRNSKRAFRFGSLLFRSPDWLLNLAFNRLTKPFIWRAVTCRPLLGLW
;
A
#
# COMPACT_ATOMS: atom_id res chain seq x y z
N SER A 1 25.25 -6.93 -18.61
CA SER A 1 24.55 -7.62 -19.72
C SER A 1 23.56 -6.65 -20.34
N GLU A 2 23.50 -6.62 -21.67
CA GLU A 2 22.53 -5.81 -22.43
C GLU A 2 21.40 -6.73 -22.92
N TYR A 3 20.15 -6.25 -22.84
CA TYR A 3 18.98 -6.99 -23.27
C TYR A 3 18.15 -6.15 -24.23
N THR A 4 17.65 -6.75 -25.29
CA THR A 4 16.70 -6.14 -26.23
C THR A 4 15.33 -6.77 -26.06
N ALA A 5 14.28 -5.93 -25.97
CA ALA A 5 12.90 -6.38 -25.80
C ALA A 5 11.93 -5.55 -26.64
N ARG A 6 10.85 -6.17 -27.09
CA ARG A 6 9.78 -5.48 -27.81
C ARG A 6 8.90 -4.65 -26.87
N VAL A 7 8.71 -5.11 -25.62
CA VAL A 7 7.96 -4.47 -24.55
C VAL A 7 8.71 -4.66 -23.24
N ILE A 8 8.69 -3.67 -22.37
CA ILE A 8 9.31 -3.70 -21.04
C ILE A 8 8.24 -3.46 -19.99
N ILE A 9 8.23 -4.30 -18.94
CA ILE A 9 7.32 -4.15 -17.80
C ILE A 9 8.17 -3.83 -16.56
N GLY A 10 8.01 -2.63 -16.01
CA GLY A 10 8.57 -2.23 -14.72
C GLY A 10 7.75 -2.84 -13.58
N ALA A 11 8.36 -3.78 -12.86
CA ALA A 11 7.76 -4.53 -11.77
C ALA A 11 8.70 -4.65 -10.55
N ALA A 12 9.75 -3.83 -10.49
CA ALA A 12 10.79 -3.87 -9.45
C ALA A 12 10.41 -3.12 -8.17
N GLY A 13 9.11 -2.87 -7.95
CA GLY A 13 8.60 -2.25 -6.74
C GLY A 13 8.79 -0.73 -6.72
N HIS A 14 8.77 -0.17 -5.53
CA HIS A 14 8.83 1.27 -5.29
C HIS A 14 10.03 1.97 -5.99
N ASN A 15 11.18 1.32 -6.02
CA ASN A 15 12.42 1.86 -6.60
C ASN A 15 12.66 1.44 -8.06
N ASP A 16 11.62 1.06 -8.79
CA ASP A 16 11.70 0.58 -10.16
C ASP A 16 12.50 1.53 -11.07
N PRO A 17 13.56 1.04 -11.76
CA PRO A 17 14.41 1.86 -12.60
C PRO A 17 13.70 2.36 -13.87
N ILE A 18 12.74 1.59 -14.42
CA ILE A 18 11.94 1.99 -15.58
C ILE A 18 11.03 3.15 -15.19
N ARG A 19 10.38 3.06 -14.02
CA ARG A 19 9.60 4.18 -13.48
C ARG A 19 10.44 5.43 -13.34
N LYS A 20 11.62 5.34 -12.72
CA LYS A 20 12.49 6.50 -12.48
C LYS A 20 12.98 7.15 -13.77
N SER A 21 13.23 6.35 -14.83
CA SER A 21 13.73 6.86 -16.10
C SER A 21 12.64 7.46 -17.01
N GLN A 22 11.40 6.95 -16.94
CA GLN A 22 10.32 7.29 -17.86
C GLN A 22 9.18 8.10 -17.21
N TRP A 23 8.99 7.98 -15.89
CA TRP A 23 7.94 8.67 -15.12
C TRP A 23 8.60 9.53 -14.06
N HIS A 24 8.51 10.85 -14.19
CA HIS A 24 9.11 11.82 -13.26
C HIS A 24 8.16 12.21 -12.11
N GLU A 25 7.22 11.34 -11.75
CA GLU A 25 6.26 11.61 -10.68
C GLU A 25 6.79 11.20 -9.31
N GLU A 26 6.73 12.13 -8.35
CA GLU A 26 6.92 11.82 -6.94
C GLU A 26 5.64 11.21 -6.38
N ALA A 27 5.75 10.02 -5.82
CA ALA A 27 4.66 9.38 -5.09
C ALA A 27 4.73 9.78 -3.61
N LEU A 28 3.56 9.89 -2.95
CA LEU A 28 3.53 9.92 -1.49
C LEU A 28 3.95 8.54 -0.98
N ASP A 29 5.15 8.48 -0.44
CA ASP A 29 5.73 7.27 0.09
C ASP A 29 5.66 7.25 1.61
N ILE A 30 5.09 6.17 2.14
CA ILE A 30 5.08 5.91 3.57
C ILE A 30 6.19 4.90 3.89
N PRO A 31 7.26 5.33 4.58
CA PRO A 31 8.29 4.43 5.04
C PRO A 31 7.72 3.47 6.08
N VAL A 32 8.11 2.21 5.99
CA VAL A 32 7.69 1.14 6.88
C VAL A 32 8.89 0.40 7.45
N LYS A 33 8.75 -0.06 8.70
CA LYS A 33 9.70 -0.96 9.35
C LYS A 33 8.93 -2.07 10.04
N PHE A 34 9.45 -3.29 9.95
CA PHE A 34 8.80 -4.45 10.55
C PHE A 34 9.82 -5.52 10.94
N VAL A 35 9.39 -6.40 11.82
CA VAL A 35 10.13 -7.61 12.18
C VAL A 35 9.24 -8.84 11.97
N LEU A 36 9.87 -9.97 11.70
CA LEU A 36 9.28 -11.27 11.95
C LEU A 36 9.78 -11.73 13.31
N MET A 37 8.86 -12.09 14.19
CA MET A 37 9.15 -12.51 15.55
C MET A 37 8.55 -13.89 15.78
N SER A 38 9.37 -14.85 16.21
CA SER A 38 8.90 -16.17 16.65
C SER A 38 8.46 -16.09 18.12
N GLY A 39 7.41 -16.81 18.47
CA GLY A 39 6.83 -16.82 19.81
C GLY A 39 5.35 -17.10 19.79
N GLU A 40 4.73 -17.01 20.95
CA GLU A 40 3.29 -17.13 21.12
C GLU A 40 2.62 -15.78 21.00
N PHE A 41 1.66 -15.67 20.10
CA PHE A 41 0.88 -14.46 19.84
C PHE A 41 -0.61 -14.79 19.82
N THR A 42 -1.43 -13.79 20.03
CA THR A 42 -2.89 -13.95 19.86
C THR A 42 -3.22 -14.21 18.39
N ASP A 43 -4.29 -14.95 18.11
CA ASP A 43 -4.76 -15.19 16.74
C ASP A 43 -5.44 -13.94 16.12
N ALA A 44 -5.56 -12.86 16.87
CA ALA A 44 -6.18 -11.63 16.42
C ALA A 44 -5.19 -10.74 15.65
N VAL A 45 -5.63 -10.21 14.52
CA VAL A 45 -4.94 -9.12 13.83
C VAL A 45 -5.11 -7.84 14.64
N GLU A 46 -3.99 -7.20 14.99
CA GLU A 46 -4.00 -5.93 15.71
C GLU A 46 -3.60 -4.78 14.77
N LEU A 47 -4.36 -3.70 14.84
CA LEU A 47 -4.06 -2.43 14.16
C LEU A 47 -4.13 -1.29 15.19
N HIS A 48 -3.03 -0.55 15.29
CA HIS A 48 -2.90 0.57 16.22
C HIS A 48 -2.72 1.87 15.45
N PHE A 49 -3.51 2.87 15.80
CA PHE A 49 -3.53 4.18 15.15
C PHE A 49 -3.15 5.28 16.14
N GLY A 50 -2.91 6.49 15.65
CA GLY A 50 -2.62 7.67 16.44
C GLY A 50 -1.14 7.90 16.68
N SER A 51 -0.79 8.33 17.89
CA SER A 51 0.59 8.73 18.23
C SER A 51 1.62 7.63 18.10
N VAL A 52 1.19 6.36 18.13
CA VAL A 52 2.07 5.20 17.93
C VAL A 52 2.64 5.11 16.52
N ALA A 53 1.90 5.58 15.52
CA ALA A 53 2.28 5.56 14.11
C ALA A 53 1.69 6.77 13.37
N PRO A 54 2.23 7.98 13.53
CA PRO A 54 1.64 9.20 13.04
C PRO A 54 1.40 9.20 11.53
N GLY A 55 0.14 9.39 11.13
CA GLY A 55 -0.28 9.40 9.72
C GLY A 55 -0.32 8.06 9.02
N GLY A 56 -0.04 6.98 9.75
CA GLY A 56 -0.11 5.61 9.31
C GLY A 56 -0.78 4.71 10.34
N TYR A 57 -0.26 3.49 10.49
CA TYR A 57 -0.66 2.56 11.54
C TYR A 57 0.47 1.60 11.89
N ALA A 58 0.41 1.06 13.11
CA ALA A 58 1.24 -0.06 13.53
C ALA A 58 0.39 -1.35 13.54
N TRP A 59 1.03 -2.48 13.33
CA TRP A 59 0.34 -3.76 13.22
C TRP A 59 1.07 -4.88 13.93
N MET A 60 0.28 -5.87 14.38
CA MET A 60 0.71 -7.22 14.69
C MET A 60 -0.17 -8.19 13.89
N PHE A 61 0.45 -8.91 12.96
CA PHE A 61 -0.21 -9.91 12.13
C PHE A 61 0.29 -11.29 12.52
N PRO A 62 -0.56 -12.11 13.16
CA PRO A 62 -0.17 -13.45 13.59
C PRO A 62 0.15 -14.33 12.39
N LYS A 63 1.11 -15.21 12.59
CA LYS A 63 1.50 -16.27 11.66
C LYS A 63 1.72 -17.55 12.44
N ASN A 64 1.77 -18.67 11.73
CA ASN A 64 2.11 -19.95 12.38
C ASN A 64 3.49 -19.86 13.05
N GLY A 65 3.52 -20.02 14.38
CA GLY A 65 4.74 -19.95 15.19
C GLY A 65 5.32 -18.56 15.42
N GLY A 66 4.57 -17.49 15.13
CA GLY A 66 5.08 -16.12 15.34
C GLY A 66 4.15 -15.01 14.85
N ALA A 67 4.73 -13.83 14.60
CA ALA A 67 4.02 -12.67 14.07
C ALA A 67 4.89 -11.81 13.17
N ASN A 68 4.23 -11.05 12.28
CA ASN A 68 4.80 -9.88 11.61
C ASN A 68 4.36 -8.64 12.38
N ILE A 69 5.31 -7.91 12.94
CA ILE A 69 5.07 -6.73 13.78
C ILE A 69 5.78 -5.54 13.16
N GLY A 70 5.07 -4.45 12.93
CA GLY A 70 5.67 -3.30 12.29
C GLY A 70 4.81 -2.07 12.32
N LEU A 71 5.30 -1.03 11.68
CA LEU A 71 4.55 0.21 11.48
C LEU A 71 5.01 0.98 10.25
N GLY A 72 4.12 1.84 9.78
CA GLY A 72 4.42 2.86 8.79
C GLY A 72 4.01 4.23 9.31
N ILE A 73 4.83 5.24 9.05
CA ILE A 73 4.55 6.62 9.48
C ILE A 73 4.62 7.59 8.30
N GLN A 74 3.84 8.64 8.36
CA GLN A 74 3.99 9.78 7.47
C GLN A 74 5.04 10.73 8.05
N ARG A 75 6.18 10.90 7.37
CA ARG A 75 7.33 11.69 7.88
C ARG A 75 6.96 13.10 8.31
N SER A 76 6.06 13.76 7.58
CA SER A 76 5.59 15.11 7.91
C SER A 76 4.83 15.20 9.25
N LEU A 77 4.40 14.08 9.82
CA LEU A 77 3.67 13.99 11.08
C LEU A 77 4.50 13.39 12.23
N SER A 78 5.75 13.02 11.98
CA SER A 78 6.62 12.32 12.95
C SER A 78 7.17 13.20 14.09
N LYS A 79 6.91 14.50 14.07
CA LYS A 79 7.38 15.44 15.09
C LYS A 79 8.88 15.35 15.36
N GLY A 80 9.68 15.11 14.32
CA GLY A 80 11.13 15.00 14.41
C GLY A 80 11.69 13.66 14.90
N ARG A 81 10.84 12.70 15.29
CA ARG A 81 11.29 11.34 15.64
C ARG A 81 11.52 10.50 14.39
N SER A 82 12.47 9.59 14.44
CA SER A 82 12.76 8.69 13.34
C SER A 82 11.76 7.53 13.26
N LEU A 83 11.68 6.88 12.07
CA LEU A 83 10.92 5.64 11.90
C LEU A 83 11.43 4.53 12.84
N ASN A 84 12.75 4.51 13.10
CA ASN A 84 13.36 3.52 13.99
C ASN A 84 12.87 3.68 15.43
N ASP A 85 12.83 4.91 15.95
CA ASP A 85 12.38 5.17 17.32
C ASP A 85 10.93 4.70 17.53
N TYR A 86 10.05 4.99 16.56
CA TYR A 86 8.67 4.49 16.60
C TYR A 86 8.60 2.97 16.53
N ALA A 87 9.42 2.35 15.67
CA ALA A 87 9.43 0.90 15.52
C ALA A 87 9.95 0.20 16.78
N GLU A 88 11.01 0.69 17.40
CA GLU A 88 11.57 0.17 18.65
C GLU A 88 10.53 0.25 19.78
N ASP A 89 9.90 1.42 19.97
CA ASP A 89 8.86 1.62 20.97
C ASP A 89 7.66 0.68 20.79
N PHE A 90 7.28 0.40 19.55
CA PHE A 90 6.14 -0.47 19.29
C PHE A 90 6.50 -1.95 19.40
N ILE A 91 7.62 -2.36 18.79
CA ILE A 91 8.07 -3.75 18.77
C ILE A 91 8.42 -4.25 20.18
N SER A 92 8.98 -3.38 21.04
CA SER A 92 9.33 -3.72 22.42
C SER A 92 8.15 -4.12 23.32
N ARG A 93 6.91 -3.86 22.88
CA ARG A 93 5.68 -4.29 23.58
C ARG A 93 5.42 -5.79 23.47
N TYR A 94 6.07 -6.44 22.50
CA TYR A 94 5.89 -7.86 22.21
C TYR A 94 7.10 -8.66 22.66
N ARG A 95 6.87 -9.91 23.02
CA ARG A 95 7.92 -10.82 23.48
C ARG A 95 8.08 -11.95 22.47
N GLY A 96 9.34 -12.25 22.15
CA GLY A 96 9.71 -13.30 21.21
C GLY A 96 11.11 -13.09 20.65
N GLN A 97 11.55 -14.00 19.81
CA GLN A 97 12.84 -13.90 19.14
C GLN A 97 12.66 -13.26 17.76
N ILE A 98 13.33 -12.14 17.50
CA ILE A 98 13.34 -11.53 16.17
C ILE A 98 14.15 -12.42 15.22
N THR A 99 13.50 -12.92 14.17
CA THR A 99 14.09 -13.78 13.15
C THR A 99 14.42 -13.04 11.86
N TYR A 100 13.79 -11.87 11.64
CA TYR A 100 14.03 -11.04 10.46
C TYR A 100 13.69 -9.58 10.76
N ASN A 101 14.50 -8.66 10.22
CA ASN A 101 14.24 -7.22 10.21
C ASN A 101 14.04 -6.76 8.77
N GLY A 102 12.92 -6.09 8.50
CA GLY A 102 12.59 -5.56 7.19
C GLY A 102 12.28 -4.07 7.24
N ALA A 103 12.58 -3.40 6.14
CA ALA A 103 12.17 -2.02 5.91
C ALA A 103 11.79 -1.84 4.45
N GLY A 104 10.94 -0.86 4.18
CA GLY A 104 10.48 -0.57 2.83
C GLY A 104 9.77 0.76 2.75
N SER A 105 9.14 1.00 1.63
CA SER A 105 8.29 2.16 1.41
C SER A 105 7.06 1.74 0.63
N LEU A 106 5.90 2.25 1.02
CA LEU A 106 4.62 1.99 0.37
C LEU A 106 4.21 3.22 -0.45
N PRO A 107 3.98 3.09 -1.77
CA PRO A 107 3.50 4.17 -2.61
C PRO A 107 2.00 4.40 -2.36
N MET A 108 1.65 5.35 -1.50
CA MET A 108 0.28 5.61 -1.05
C MET A 108 -0.46 6.67 -1.88
N SER A 109 0.09 7.08 -3.01
CA SER A 109 -0.56 8.03 -3.94
C SER A 109 -1.72 7.41 -4.72
N GLY A 110 -1.78 6.08 -4.76
CA GLY A 110 -2.59 5.31 -5.71
C GLY A 110 -1.91 5.21 -7.08
N SER A 111 -2.56 4.52 -8.01
CA SER A 111 -1.97 4.27 -9.34
C SER A 111 -1.55 5.55 -10.04
N ILE A 112 -0.31 5.59 -10.50
CA ILE A 112 0.23 6.67 -11.35
C ILE A 112 -0.42 6.64 -12.72
N ARG A 113 -0.30 7.75 -13.45
CA ARG A 113 -0.82 7.89 -14.82
C ARG A 113 0.19 8.63 -15.71
N PRO A 114 0.30 8.22 -16.96
CA PRO A 114 -0.25 7.00 -17.57
C PRO A 114 0.45 5.74 -17.06
N LEU A 115 -0.18 4.55 -17.15
CA LEU A 115 0.43 3.25 -16.83
C LEU A 115 1.32 2.73 -17.97
N VAL A 116 1.17 3.30 -19.17
CA VAL A 116 1.89 2.93 -20.38
C VAL A 116 2.53 4.17 -21.00
N LYS A 117 3.82 4.08 -21.31
CA LYS A 117 4.55 5.08 -22.11
C LYS A 117 5.33 4.39 -23.22
N GLY A 118 4.88 4.55 -24.46
CA GLY A 118 5.46 3.85 -25.60
C GLY A 118 5.42 2.33 -25.43
N LYS A 119 6.57 1.70 -25.31
CA LYS A 119 6.72 0.25 -25.09
C LYS A 119 6.95 -0.13 -23.62
N HIS A 120 6.79 0.79 -22.69
CA HIS A 120 7.02 0.58 -21.27
C HIS A 120 5.69 0.56 -20.52
N LEU A 121 5.48 -0.45 -19.67
CA LEU A 121 4.33 -0.57 -18.76
C LEU A 121 4.84 -0.62 -17.33
N LEU A 122 4.01 -0.18 -16.38
CA LEU A 122 4.30 -0.34 -14.95
C LEU A 122 3.21 -1.19 -14.29
N VAL A 123 3.63 -2.00 -13.31
CA VAL A 123 2.75 -2.85 -12.49
C VAL A 123 3.17 -2.83 -11.02
N GLY A 124 2.27 -3.21 -10.15
CA GLY A 124 2.54 -3.30 -8.71
C GLY A 124 2.93 -1.96 -8.08
N ASP A 125 3.84 -1.98 -7.12
CA ASP A 125 4.30 -0.77 -6.43
C ASP A 125 5.01 0.20 -7.37
N ALA A 126 5.65 -0.29 -8.44
CA ALA A 126 6.20 0.56 -9.49
C ALA A 126 5.13 1.44 -10.16
N ALA A 127 3.90 0.94 -10.27
CA ALA A 127 2.74 1.67 -10.77
C ALA A 127 1.91 2.35 -9.67
N GLY A 128 2.33 2.30 -8.41
CA GLY A 128 1.53 2.80 -7.27
C GLY A 128 0.26 1.97 -7.03
N MET A 129 0.26 0.68 -7.37
CA MET A 129 -0.89 -0.22 -7.23
C MET A 129 -1.01 -0.74 -5.79
N VAL A 130 -1.09 0.17 -4.86
CA VAL A 130 -1.35 -0.06 -3.45
C VAL A 130 -2.64 0.66 -3.07
N LEU A 131 -3.47 0.06 -2.24
CA LEU A 131 -4.68 0.71 -1.74
C LEU A 131 -4.31 1.73 -0.64
N PRO A 132 -4.47 3.04 -0.89
CA PRO A 132 -4.04 4.04 0.09
C PRO A 132 -4.74 3.95 1.44
N SER A 133 -5.96 3.39 1.51
CA SER A 133 -6.73 3.31 2.76
C SER A 133 -6.19 2.28 3.78
N ASN A 134 -5.46 1.25 3.30
CA ASN A 134 -5.03 0.14 4.15
C ASN A 134 -3.64 -0.43 3.81
N GLY A 135 -2.97 0.09 2.76
CA GLY A 135 -1.64 -0.37 2.35
C GLY A 135 -1.62 -1.74 1.63
N ALA A 136 -2.79 -2.31 1.27
CA ALA A 136 -2.83 -3.58 0.58
C ALA A 136 -2.28 -3.43 -0.86
N GLY A 137 -1.20 -4.12 -1.18
CA GLY A 137 -0.52 -4.07 -2.49
C GLY A 137 -0.43 -5.42 -3.20
N ILE A 138 -0.25 -6.53 -2.47
CA ILE A 138 0.06 -7.85 -3.07
C ILE A 138 -1.01 -8.29 -4.06
N THR A 139 -2.27 -8.39 -3.63
CA THR A 139 -3.38 -8.79 -4.49
C THR A 139 -3.59 -7.82 -5.65
N ILE A 140 -3.42 -6.53 -5.39
CA ILE A 140 -3.57 -5.47 -6.39
C ILE A 140 -2.48 -5.58 -7.46
N ALA A 141 -1.25 -5.82 -7.06
CA ALA A 141 -0.12 -6.06 -7.95
C ALA A 141 -0.33 -7.32 -8.83
N MET A 142 -0.84 -8.40 -8.24
CA MET A 142 -1.17 -9.63 -8.98
C MET A 142 -2.23 -9.39 -10.06
N ILE A 143 -3.27 -8.61 -9.74
CA ILE A 143 -4.31 -8.24 -10.72
C ILE A 143 -3.70 -7.39 -11.84
N GLY A 144 -2.92 -6.36 -11.49
CA GLY A 144 -2.25 -5.50 -12.48
C GLY A 144 -1.29 -6.28 -13.38
N GLY A 145 -0.47 -7.14 -12.78
CA GLY A 145 0.47 -8.00 -13.51
C GLY A 145 -0.23 -8.97 -14.48
N ARG A 146 -1.37 -9.58 -14.05
CA ARG A 146 -2.19 -10.44 -14.92
C ARG A 146 -2.74 -9.68 -16.11
N ILE A 147 -3.32 -8.50 -15.90
CA ILE A 147 -3.88 -7.69 -16.99
C ILE A 147 -2.77 -7.24 -17.95
N ALA A 148 -1.64 -6.76 -17.43
CA ALA A 148 -0.49 -6.35 -18.23
C ALA A 148 0.04 -7.52 -19.08
N GLY A 149 0.21 -8.71 -18.48
CA GLY A 149 0.66 -9.90 -19.18
C GLY A 149 -0.27 -10.32 -20.33
N GLN A 150 -1.59 -10.26 -20.10
CA GLN A 150 -2.59 -10.57 -21.14
C GLN A 150 -2.50 -9.58 -22.30
N VAL A 151 -2.49 -8.27 -22.02
CA VAL A 151 -2.42 -7.23 -23.06
C VAL A 151 -1.11 -7.29 -23.83
N VAL A 152 0.02 -7.53 -23.15
CA VAL A 152 1.32 -7.69 -23.83
C VAL A 152 1.32 -8.93 -24.73
N ALA A 153 0.77 -10.05 -24.29
CA ALA A 153 0.65 -11.25 -25.13
C ALA A 153 -0.20 -11.02 -26.39
N GLU A 154 -1.34 -10.33 -26.25
CA GLU A 154 -2.20 -9.92 -27.36
C GLU A 154 -1.46 -8.95 -28.31
N HIS A 155 -0.79 -7.94 -27.75
CA HIS A 155 0.03 -6.99 -28.52
C HIS A 155 1.09 -7.69 -29.37
N LEU A 156 1.76 -8.66 -28.80
CA LEU A 156 2.83 -9.40 -29.48
C LEU A 156 2.31 -10.37 -30.53
N ARG A 157 1.08 -10.87 -30.40
CA ARG A 157 0.42 -11.82 -31.31
C ARG A 157 -0.29 -11.13 -32.48
N ASP A 158 -1.07 -10.08 -32.19
CA ASP A 158 -2.03 -9.50 -33.16
C ASP A 158 -2.01 -7.97 -33.22
N GLY A 159 -1.07 -7.30 -32.50
CA GLY A 159 -0.91 -5.86 -32.53
C GLY A 159 -1.90 -5.08 -31.66
N THR A 160 -2.65 -5.74 -30.77
CA THR A 160 -3.52 -5.05 -29.78
C THR A 160 -2.81 -3.87 -29.13
N PRO A 161 -3.41 -2.66 -29.07
CA PRO A 161 -2.74 -1.50 -28.48
C PRO A 161 -2.40 -1.71 -27.00
N LEU A 162 -1.19 -1.35 -26.57
CA LEU A 162 -0.78 -1.45 -25.17
C LEU A 162 -1.62 -0.57 -24.22
N SER A 163 -2.28 0.48 -24.74
CA SER A 163 -3.22 1.32 -23.99
C SER A 163 -4.44 0.55 -23.46
N GLU A 164 -4.76 -0.64 -24.05
CA GLU A 164 -5.78 -1.55 -23.51
C GLU A 164 -5.52 -1.92 -22.04
N TYR A 165 -4.25 -1.93 -21.63
CA TYR A 165 -3.90 -2.20 -20.24
C TYR A 165 -4.54 -1.20 -19.28
N GLU A 166 -4.50 0.09 -19.60
CA GLU A 166 -5.13 1.12 -18.75
C GLU A 166 -6.65 0.98 -18.71
N MET A 167 -7.28 0.72 -19.85
CA MET A 167 -8.72 0.56 -19.92
C MET A 167 -9.20 -0.65 -19.12
N ARG A 168 -8.54 -1.80 -19.27
CA ARG A 168 -8.87 -3.03 -18.51
C ARG A 168 -8.58 -2.87 -17.01
N TRP A 169 -7.49 -2.19 -16.67
CA TRP A 169 -7.18 -1.85 -15.30
C TRP A 169 -8.27 -0.97 -14.68
N ASP A 170 -8.70 0.08 -15.36
CA ASP A 170 -9.73 0.99 -14.87
C ASP A 170 -11.11 0.33 -14.77
N ALA A 171 -11.44 -0.54 -15.70
CA ALA A 171 -12.66 -1.32 -15.66
C ALA A 171 -12.70 -2.25 -14.43
N GLN A 172 -11.57 -2.89 -14.09
CA GLN A 172 -11.52 -3.84 -12.99
C GLN A 172 -11.26 -3.19 -11.62
N MET A 173 -10.34 -2.23 -11.55
CA MET A 173 -9.82 -1.70 -10.28
C MET A 173 -10.09 -0.21 -10.07
N GLY A 174 -10.48 0.52 -11.09
CA GLY A 174 -10.61 1.97 -11.01
C GLY A 174 -11.57 2.45 -9.92
N LYS A 175 -12.71 1.79 -9.72
CA LYS A 175 -13.66 2.12 -8.64
C LYS A 175 -13.07 1.87 -7.26
N VAL A 176 -12.43 0.73 -7.06
CA VAL A 176 -11.78 0.35 -5.78
C VAL A 176 -10.67 1.33 -5.43
N MET A 177 -9.80 1.66 -6.39
CA MET A 177 -8.71 2.62 -6.20
C MET A 177 -9.23 4.02 -5.85
N ARG A 178 -10.27 4.52 -6.53
CA ARG A 178 -10.89 5.81 -6.21
C ARG A 178 -11.50 5.83 -4.80
N ASN A 179 -12.21 4.78 -4.41
CA ASN A 179 -12.79 4.68 -3.08
C ASN A 179 -11.70 4.63 -2.00
N SER A 180 -10.66 3.84 -2.21
CA SER A 180 -9.51 3.77 -1.31
C SER A 180 -8.82 5.14 -1.14
N LYS A 181 -8.61 5.86 -2.25
CA LYS A 181 -8.01 7.21 -2.22
C LYS A 181 -8.89 8.22 -1.47
N ARG A 182 -10.21 8.14 -1.64
CA ARG A 182 -11.17 8.98 -0.88
C ARG A 182 -11.12 8.64 0.62
N ALA A 183 -11.18 7.35 0.95
CA ALA A 183 -11.10 6.90 2.34
C ALA A 183 -9.80 7.35 3.02
N PHE A 184 -8.66 7.27 2.31
CA PHE A 184 -7.37 7.76 2.80
C PHE A 184 -7.38 9.27 3.07
N ARG A 185 -7.94 10.07 2.15
CA ARG A 185 -8.05 11.52 2.34
C ARG A 185 -8.86 11.89 3.58
N PHE A 186 -9.99 11.22 3.82
CA PHE A 186 -10.78 11.42 5.05
C PHE A 186 -10.03 10.94 6.28
N GLY A 187 -9.44 9.75 6.22
CA GLY A 187 -8.66 9.18 7.32
C GLY A 187 -7.45 10.06 7.69
N SER A 188 -6.80 10.68 6.71
CA SER A 188 -5.64 11.54 6.96
C SER A 188 -5.94 12.78 7.79
N LEU A 189 -7.18 13.26 7.78
CA LEU A 189 -7.64 14.33 8.67
C LEU A 189 -7.76 13.82 10.11
N LEU A 190 -8.34 12.64 10.30
CA LEU A 190 -8.47 12.00 11.62
C LEU A 190 -7.10 11.66 12.21
N PHE A 191 -6.16 11.17 11.41
CA PHE A 191 -4.79 10.82 11.88
C PHE A 191 -3.94 12.01 12.33
N ARG A 192 -4.40 13.24 12.11
CA ARG A 192 -3.82 14.47 12.68
C ARG A 192 -4.42 14.84 14.03
N SER A 193 -5.48 14.16 14.42
CA SER A 193 -6.20 14.42 15.67
C SER A 193 -5.48 13.78 16.86
N PRO A 194 -5.63 14.32 18.07
CA PRO A 194 -5.10 13.68 19.27
C PRO A 194 -5.79 12.34 19.55
N ASP A 195 -5.07 11.44 20.22
CA ASP A 195 -5.50 10.04 20.45
C ASP A 195 -6.86 9.92 21.12
N TRP A 196 -7.23 10.84 22.03
CA TRP A 196 -8.53 10.81 22.67
C TRP A 196 -9.69 10.98 21.67
N LEU A 197 -9.50 11.81 20.64
CA LEU A 197 -10.50 12.02 19.58
C LEU A 197 -10.55 10.82 18.63
N LEU A 198 -9.42 10.21 18.34
CA LEU A 198 -9.37 8.95 17.59
C LEU A 198 -10.12 7.85 18.34
N ASN A 199 -9.88 7.68 19.63
CA ASN A 199 -10.58 6.70 20.47
C ASN A 199 -12.09 6.95 20.49
N LEU A 200 -12.51 8.22 20.52
CA LEU A 200 -13.93 8.58 20.39
C LEU A 200 -14.49 8.23 19.01
N ALA A 201 -13.69 8.43 17.94
CA ALA A 201 -14.08 8.11 16.58
C ALA A 201 -14.13 6.59 16.30
N PHE A 202 -13.30 5.78 16.97
CA PHE A 202 -13.27 4.32 16.85
C PHE A 202 -14.21 3.64 17.85
N ASN A 203 -15.51 3.91 17.75
CA ASN A 203 -16.55 3.33 18.61
C ASN A 203 -17.51 2.40 17.82
N ARG A 204 -18.47 1.81 18.52
CA ARG A 204 -19.44 0.89 17.91
C ARG A 204 -20.28 1.55 16.80
N LEU A 205 -20.59 2.83 16.91
CA LEU A 205 -21.41 3.55 15.92
C LEU A 205 -20.67 3.82 14.63
N THR A 206 -19.36 4.06 14.71
CA THR A 206 -18.51 4.35 13.53
C THR A 206 -17.93 3.09 12.90
N LYS A 207 -17.97 1.94 13.57
CA LYS A 207 -17.47 0.65 13.08
C LYS A 207 -17.89 0.32 11.63
N PRO A 208 -19.15 0.51 11.20
CA PRO A 208 -19.56 0.24 9.83
C PRO A 208 -18.85 1.13 8.81
N PHE A 209 -18.59 2.39 9.14
CA PHE A 209 -17.88 3.34 8.27
C PHE A 209 -16.39 2.97 8.16
N ILE A 210 -15.76 2.65 9.28
CA ILE A 210 -14.36 2.19 9.33
C ILE A 210 -14.21 0.91 8.50
N TRP A 211 -15.12 -0.05 8.67
CA TRP A 211 -15.12 -1.27 7.90
C TRP A 211 -15.24 -1.02 6.39
N ARG A 212 -16.12 -0.11 5.98
CA ARG A 212 -16.25 0.29 4.58
C ARG A 212 -14.97 0.96 4.05
N ALA A 213 -14.33 1.83 4.83
CA ALA A 213 -13.06 2.47 4.47
C ALA A 213 -11.95 1.43 4.25
N VAL A 214 -11.78 0.51 5.20
CA VAL A 214 -10.77 -0.55 5.14
C VAL A 214 -11.02 -1.52 3.98
N THR A 215 -12.28 -1.84 3.70
CA THR A 215 -12.67 -2.74 2.59
C THR A 215 -12.87 -2.01 1.25
N CYS A 216 -12.52 -0.72 1.17
CA CYS A 216 -12.64 0.11 -0.03
C CYS A 216 -14.07 0.17 -0.61
N ARG A 217 -15.09 -0.01 0.25
CA ARG A 217 -16.50 0.16 -0.11
C ARG A 217 -16.89 1.64 -0.05
N PRO A 218 -17.94 2.06 -0.76
CA PRO A 218 -18.45 3.43 -0.67
C PRO A 218 -18.83 3.78 0.76
N LEU A 219 -18.38 4.93 1.28
CA LEU A 219 -18.60 5.32 2.68
C LEU A 219 -20.09 5.56 3.00
N LEU A 220 -20.85 6.11 2.06
CA LEU A 220 -22.26 6.49 2.22
C LEU A 220 -23.24 5.65 1.42
N GLY A 221 -22.84 4.55 0.81
CA GLY A 221 -23.74 3.69 0.03
C GLY A 221 -24.28 4.30 -1.29
N LEU A 222 -23.81 5.48 -1.68
CA LEU A 222 -24.31 6.29 -2.81
C LEU A 222 -23.45 6.20 -4.09
N TRP A 223 -22.82 5.06 -4.37
CA TRP A 223 -21.96 4.92 -5.56
C TRP A 223 -22.18 3.59 -6.27
#